data_83d96575bc2220413ceccf14fa7f0e92
#
_entry.id   83d96575bc2220413ceccf14fa7f0e92
#
_cell.length_a   1.000
_cell.length_b   1.000
_cell.length_c   1.000
_cell.angle_alpha   90.00
_cell.angle_beta   90.00
_cell.angle_gamma   90.00
#
_symmetry.space_group_name_H-M   'P 1'
#
loop_
_entity.id
_entity.type
_entity.pdbx_description
1 polymer ?
#
loop_
_entity_poly.entity_id
_entity_poly.type
_entity_poly.pdbx_seq_one_letter_code
_entity_poly.pdbx_strand_id
1 'polypeptide(L)'
;VSVPDKICIRFVCFQSIGRQRNRLGLFKAIEDSVESEHAPGWAIAEARSLSGWFNANLAVPKAFSTGGHKGFGQPGLSWFKPVATEHISRMHRLKVALEECGIHVEVLTTRDPGLIVWQDQFQIVAEPRGRKF
;
A
#
# COMPACT_ATOMS: atom_id res chain seq x y z
N VAL A 1 5.83 -17.99 -22.00
CA VAL A 1 5.30 -16.64 -22.02
C VAL A 1 5.47 -16.02 -20.67
N SER A 2 6.21 -14.97 -20.64
CA SER A 2 6.33 -14.14 -19.48
C SER A 2 4.96 -13.60 -19.12
N VAL A 3 4.53 -13.84 -17.92
CA VAL A 3 3.18 -13.55 -17.52
C VAL A 3 3.16 -12.28 -16.70
N PRO A 4 2.64 -11.16 -17.26
CA PRO A 4 2.52 -9.92 -16.48
C PRO A 4 1.70 -10.08 -15.21
N ASP A 5 0.88 -11.13 -15.14
CA ASP A 5 0.03 -11.43 -14.00
C ASP A 5 0.79 -11.82 -12.73
N LYS A 6 2.11 -12.02 -12.82
CA LYS A 6 2.94 -12.29 -11.65
C LYS A 6 3.54 -11.04 -11.01
N ILE A 7 3.28 -9.86 -11.57
CA ILE A 7 3.80 -8.62 -11.02
C ILE A 7 2.91 -8.14 -9.89
N CYS A 8 3.46 -8.07 -8.70
CA CYS A 8 2.77 -7.51 -7.54
C CYS A 8 3.02 -6.02 -7.44
N ILE A 9 2.03 -5.26 -7.01
CA ILE A 9 2.04 -3.81 -7.02
C ILE A 9 1.72 -3.29 -5.61
N ARG A 10 2.53 -2.35 -5.15
CA ARG A 10 2.38 -1.73 -3.84
C ARG A 10 2.48 -0.21 -3.98
N PHE A 11 1.63 0.51 -3.28
CA PHE A 11 1.64 1.97 -3.21
C PHE A 11 2.14 2.39 -1.84
N VAL A 12 3.13 3.25 -1.80
CA VAL A 12 3.73 3.72 -0.55
C VAL A 12 3.94 5.22 -0.59
N CYS A 13 3.92 5.84 0.57
CA CYS A 13 4.31 7.23 0.72
C CYS A 13 5.43 7.34 1.74
N PHE A 14 6.11 8.47 1.76
CA PHE A 14 7.17 8.75 2.70
C PHE A 14 6.71 9.80 3.69
N GLN A 15 6.95 9.52 4.96
CA GLN A 15 6.81 10.51 6.02
C GLN A 15 8.16 10.71 6.67
N SER A 16 8.56 11.98 6.82
CA SER A 16 9.77 12.32 7.54
C SER A 16 9.45 12.45 9.02
N ILE A 17 10.11 11.62 9.83
CA ILE A 17 10.07 11.74 11.28
C ILE A 17 11.50 12.02 11.73
N GLY A 18 11.77 13.25 12.12
CA GLY A 18 13.11 13.67 12.45
C GLY A 18 14.04 13.55 11.25
N ARG A 19 15.09 12.75 11.37
CA ARG A 19 16.08 12.53 10.29
C ARG A 19 15.79 11.29 9.45
N GLN A 20 14.74 10.53 9.76
CA GLN A 20 14.42 9.29 9.07
C GLN A 20 13.21 9.47 8.20
N ARG A 21 13.29 8.89 6.99
CA ARG A 21 12.15 8.79 6.10
C ARG A 21 11.59 7.38 6.21
N ASN A 22 10.36 7.28 6.67
CA ASN A 22 9.67 6.00 6.79
C ASN A 22 8.67 5.82 5.67
N ARG A 23 8.64 4.64 5.08
CA ARG A 23 7.61 4.27 4.12
C ARG A 23 6.34 3.92 4.88
N LEU A 24 5.25 4.56 4.49
CA LEU A 24 3.94 4.29 5.05
C LEU A 24 3.01 3.78 3.97
N GLY A 25 2.07 2.93 4.37
CA GLY A 25 0.95 2.59 3.50
C GLY A 25 0.05 3.80 3.29
N LEU A 26 -0.64 3.84 2.14
CA LEU A 26 -1.46 4.99 1.78
C LEU A 26 -2.61 5.24 2.74
N PHE A 27 -3.18 4.18 3.32
CA PHE A 27 -4.31 4.33 4.25
C PHE A 27 -3.90 5.05 5.53
N LYS A 28 -2.68 4.84 5.99
CA LYS A 28 -2.15 5.60 7.12
C LYS A 28 -1.94 7.07 6.75
N ALA A 29 -1.46 7.32 5.54
CA ALA A 29 -1.25 8.68 5.06
C ALA A 29 -2.55 9.46 4.93
N ILE A 30 -3.65 8.80 4.58
CA ILE A 30 -4.97 9.45 4.50
C ILE A 30 -5.36 10.02 5.86
N GLU A 31 -5.21 9.24 6.92
CA GLU A 31 -5.55 9.70 8.26
C GLU A 31 -4.77 10.96 8.64
N ASP A 32 -3.48 11.00 8.27
CA ASP A 32 -2.62 12.12 8.61
C ASP A 32 -2.87 13.35 7.74
N SER A 33 -3.33 13.17 6.50
CA SER A 33 -3.48 14.25 5.51
C SER A 33 -4.81 14.96 5.55
N VAL A 34 -5.87 14.33 6.06
CA VAL A 34 -7.21 14.91 6.08
C VAL A 34 -7.27 16.19 6.92
N GLU A 35 -6.29 16.42 7.75
CA GLU A 35 -6.22 17.61 8.60
C GLU A 35 -5.30 18.69 8.06
N SER A 36 -4.75 18.51 6.85
CA SER A 36 -3.90 19.52 6.24
C SER A 36 -4.72 20.75 5.84
N GLU A 37 -4.36 21.91 6.36
CA GLU A 37 -5.05 23.18 6.06
C GLU A 37 -4.87 23.61 4.62
N HIS A 38 -3.88 23.05 3.92
CA HIS A 38 -3.53 23.46 2.56
C HIS A 38 -4.04 22.49 1.50
N ALA A 39 -4.66 21.39 1.89
CA ALA A 39 -5.15 20.40 0.95
C ALA A 39 -6.41 20.91 0.24
N PRO A 40 -6.49 20.77 -1.10
CA PRO A 40 -7.72 21.09 -1.82
C PRO A 40 -8.89 20.24 -1.34
N GLY A 41 -10.06 20.88 -1.20
CA GLY A 41 -11.26 20.18 -0.71
C GLY A 41 -11.65 18.98 -1.55
N TRP A 42 -11.49 19.06 -2.88
CA TRP A 42 -11.79 17.92 -3.76
C TRP A 42 -10.88 16.74 -3.51
N ALA A 43 -9.60 16.99 -3.21
CA ALA A 43 -8.63 15.93 -2.96
C ALA A 43 -8.94 15.20 -1.65
N ILE A 44 -9.32 15.94 -0.62
CA ILE A 44 -9.74 15.35 0.66
C ILE A 44 -11.00 14.51 0.46
N ALA A 45 -11.99 15.03 -0.26
CA ALA A 45 -13.22 14.30 -0.54
C ALA A 45 -12.97 13.03 -1.35
N GLU A 46 -12.10 13.09 -2.37
CA GLU A 46 -11.72 11.93 -3.16
C GLU A 46 -11.03 10.87 -2.29
N ALA A 47 -10.07 11.29 -1.45
CA ALA A 47 -9.35 10.37 -0.58
C ALA A 47 -10.29 9.67 0.41
N ARG A 48 -11.24 10.40 0.99
CA ARG A 48 -12.24 9.82 1.90
C ARG A 48 -13.17 8.85 1.20
N SER A 49 -13.61 9.21 0.00
CA SER A 49 -14.48 8.33 -0.81
C SER A 49 -13.76 7.03 -1.17
N LEU A 50 -12.52 7.12 -1.61
CA LEU A 50 -11.72 5.95 -1.96
C LEU A 50 -11.42 5.09 -0.74
N SER A 51 -11.11 5.70 0.40
CA SER A 51 -10.91 4.96 1.66
C SER A 51 -12.15 4.16 2.03
N GLY A 52 -13.33 4.76 1.91
CA GLY A 52 -14.59 4.06 2.16
C GLY A 52 -14.80 2.89 1.20
N TRP A 53 -14.47 3.07 -0.07
CA TRP A 53 -14.57 1.98 -1.04
C TRP A 53 -13.64 0.82 -0.69
N PHE A 54 -12.38 1.10 -0.30
CA PHE A 54 -11.44 0.05 0.09
C PHE A 54 -11.87 -0.66 1.36
N ASN A 55 -12.43 0.06 2.33
CA ASN A 55 -12.97 -0.59 3.54
C ASN A 55 -14.08 -1.58 3.21
N ALA A 56 -14.86 -1.32 2.17
CA ALA A 56 -15.96 -2.20 1.76
C ALA A 56 -15.50 -3.33 0.82
N ASN A 57 -14.39 -3.15 0.10
CA ASN A 57 -14.00 -4.02 -1.01
C ASN A 57 -12.63 -4.67 -0.88
N LEU A 58 -11.94 -4.44 0.23
CA LEU A 58 -10.62 -5.03 0.46
C LEU A 58 -10.59 -5.67 1.84
N ALA A 59 -10.34 -6.97 1.88
CA ALA A 59 -10.25 -7.68 3.14
C ALA A 59 -9.03 -7.24 3.95
N VAL A 60 -9.17 -7.21 5.27
CA VAL A 60 -8.05 -6.99 6.18
C VAL A 60 -7.27 -8.30 6.30
N PRO A 61 -5.97 -8.31 5.98
CA PRO A 61 -5.18 -9.54 6.11
C PRO A 61 -5.17 -10.07 7.54
N LYS A 62 -5.27 -11.39 7.66
CA LYS A 62 -5.29 -12.06 8.96
C LYS A 62 -3.90 -12.39 9.49
N ALA A 63 -2.87 -12.29 8.66
CA ALA A 63 -1.51 -12.58 9.05
C ALA A 63 -0.56 -11.64 8.32
N PHE A 64 0.45 -11.13 9.04
CA PHE A 64 1.51 -10.29 8.49
C PHE A 64 2.90 -10.86 8.75
N SER A 65 3.01 -11.96 9.50
CA SER A 65 4.29 -12.60 9.74
C SER A 65 4.10 -14.08 10.03
N THR A 66 5.16 -14.85 9.88
CA THR A 66 5.15 -16.27 10.24
C THR A 66 5.07 -16.48 11.75
N GLY A 67 5.30 -15.44 12.55
CA GLY A 67 5.14 -15.47 14.01
C GLY A 67 6.14 -16.31 14.76
N GLY A 68 6.92 -17.14 14.09
CA GLY A 68 7.75 -18.11 14.73
C GLY A 68 9.25 -17.94 14.58
N HIS A 69 9.70 -17.01 13.75
CA HIS A 69 11.13 -16.85 13.48
C HIS A 69 11.64 -15.54 14.02
N LYS A 70 12.05 -15.57 15.27
CA LYS A 70 12.69 -14.41 15.90
C LYS A 70 13.94 -14.01 15.11
N GLY A 71 13.96 -12.77 14.67
CA GLY A 71 15.13 -12.17 14.04
C GLY A 71 15.26 -12.38 12.53
N PHE A 72 14.34 -13.11 11.92
CA PHE A 72 14.41 -13.37 10.48
C PHE A 72 13.33 -12.67 9.66
N GLY A 73 12.25 -12.25 10.30
CA GLY A 73 11.14 -11.67 9.58
C GLY A 73 11.05 -10.19 9.81
N GLN A 74 11.07 -9.43 8.75
CA GLN A 74 10.44 -8.13 8.78
C GLN A 74 8.95 -8.35 8.67
N PRO A 75 8.12 -7.47 9.25
CA PRO A 75 6.68 -7.57 9.09
C PRO A 75 6.31 -7.69 7.61
N GLY A 76 5.33 -8.51 7.32
CA GLY A 76 4.86 -8.68 5.96
C GLY A 76 4.31 -7.39 5.39
N LEU A 77 4.50 -7.22 4.10
CA LEU A 77 4.01 -6.08 3.34
C LEU A 77 2.89 -6.53 2.42
N SER A 78 1.86 -5.71 2.31
CA SER A 78 0.73 -5.99 1.43
C SER A 78 1.02 -5.56 0.00
N TRP A 79 0.69 -6.42 -0.95
CA TRP A 79 0.83 -6.17 -2.38
C TRP A 79 -0.49 -6.49 -3.07
N PHE A 80 -0.84 -5.73 -4.09
CA PHE A 80 -1.96 -6.09 -4.95
C PHE A 80 -1.49 -7.08 -6.00
N LYS A 81 -2.32 -8.09 -6.25
CA LYS A 81 -2.15 -8.97 -7.41
C LYS A 81 -2.53 -8.20 -8.67
N PRO A 82 -1.90 -8.49 -9.83
CA PRO A 82 -2.25 -7.77 -11.06
C PRO A 82 -3.69 -7.97 -11.51
N VAL A 83 -4.35 -9.03 -11.07
CA VAL A 83 -5.76 -9.28 -11.35
C VAL A 83 -6.67 -8.28 -10.64
N ALA A 84 -6.20 -7.61 -9.60
CA ALA A 84 -6.97 -6.61 -8.86
C ALA A 84 -7.02 -5.27 -9.61
N THR A 85 -7.48 -5.29 -10.85
CA THR A 85 -7.44 -4.13 -11.75
C THR A 85 -8.23 -2.95 -11.23
N GLU A 86 -9.40 -3.19 -10.65
CA GLU A 86 -10.21 -2.09 -10.11
C GLU A 86 -9.58 -1.49 -8.86
N HIS A 87 -9.04 -2.32 -7.98
CA HIS A 87 -8.32 -1.86 -6.79
C HIS A 87 -7.12 -1.01 -7.18
N ILE A 88 -6.33 -1.47 -8.15
CA ILE A 88 -5.15 -0.76 -8.62
C ILE A 88 -5.54 0.58 -9.26
N SER A 89 -6.58 0.60 -10.07
CA SER A 89 -7.08 1.84 -10.67
C SER A 89 -7.49 2.87 -9.62
N ARG A 90 -8.19 2.43 -8.58
CA ARG A 90 -8.59 3.31 -7.48
C ARG A 90 -7.41 3.76 -6.63
N MET A 91 -6.38 2.92 -6.49
CA MET A 91 -5.14 3.34 -5.83
C MET A 91 -4.41 4.44 -6.60
N HIS A 92 -4.43 4.40 -7.94
CA HIS A 92 -3.87 5.48 -8.75
C HIS A 92 -4.66 6.79 -8.56
N ARG A 93 -5.98 6.71 -8.45
CA ARG A 93 -6.80 7.89 -8.13
C ARG A 93 -6.46 8.44 -6.76
N LEU A 94 -6.27 7.56 -5.78
CA LEU A 94 -5.86 7.95 -4.43
C LEU A 94 -4.48 8.61 -4.44
N LYS A 95 -3.55 8.07 -5.25
CA LYS A 95 -2.23 8.66 -5.45
C LYS A 95 -2.34 10.13 -5.89
N VAL A 96 -3.17 10.39 -6.90
CA VAL A 96 -3.37 11.76 -7.41
C VAL A 96 -3.91 12.67 -6.30
N ALA A 97 -4.91 12.22 -5.57
CA ALA A 97 -5.50 13.00 -4.48
C ALA A 97 -4.48 13.31 -3.37
N LEU A 98 -3.69 12.32 -2.98
CA LEU A 98 -2.67 12.51 -1.93
C LEU A 98 -1.55 13.44 -2.40
N GLU A 99 -1.14 13.35 -3.66
CA GLU A 99 -0.11 14.23 -4.20
C GLU A 99 -0.60 15.69 -4.26
N GLU A 100 -1.87 15.92 -4.52
CA GLU A 100 -2.46 17.25 -4.40
C GLU A 100 -2.49 17.76 -2.96
N CYS A 101 -2.49 16.86 -2.00
CA CYS A 101 -2.34 17.20 -0.58
C CYS A 101 -0.88 17.37 -0.15
N GLY A 102 0.07 17.28 -1.06
CA GLY A 102 1.49 17.42 -0.76
C GLY A 102 2.18 16.13 -0.32
N ILE A 103 1.53 14.98 -0.48
CA ILE A 103 2.10 13.69 -0.08
C ILE A 103 2.59 12.96 -1.33
N HIS A 104 3.89 12.75 -1.42
CA HIS A 104 4.46 12.00 -2.54
C HIS A 104 4.16 10.50 -2.39
N VAL A 105 3.68 9.90 -3.46
CA VAL A 105 3.33 8.47 -3.51
C VAL A 105 4.18 7.78 -4.56
N GLU A 106 4.80 6.67 -4.18
CA GLU A 106 5.54 5.82 -5.10
C GLU A 106 4.78 4.53 -5.35
N VAL A 107 4.89 4.04 -6.58
CA VAL A 107 4.36 2.74 -6.99
C VAL A 107 5.53 1.77 -7.09
N LEU A 108 5.49 0.73 -6.29
CA LEU A 108 6.51 -0.32 -6.30
C LEU A 108 5.96 -1.55 -6.99
N THR A 109 6.80 -2.19 -7.79
CA THR A 109 6.44 -3.44 -8.45
C THR A 109 7.51 -4.48 -8.20
N THR A 110 7.09 -5.73 -8.07
CA THR A 110 8.02 -6.84 -7.92
C THR A 110 7.40 -8.14 -8.44
N ARG A 111 8.23 -9.05 -8.90
CA ARG A 111 7.83 -10.42 -9.20
C ARG A 111 8.10 -11.36 -8.04
N ASP A 112 8.87 -10.90 -7.06
CA ASP A 112 9.23 -11.67 -5.88
C ASP A 112 8.98 -10.84 -4.63
N PRO A 113 7.74 -10.87 -4.08
CA PRO A 113 7.43 -10.11 -2.87
C PRO A 113 8.04 -10.72 -1.61
N GLY A 114 8.54 -11.94 -1.70
CA GLY A 114 9.13 -12.66 -0.58
C GLY A 114 8.31 -13.88 -0.15
N LEU A 115 8.35 -14.19 1.14
CA LEU A 115 7.61 -15.32 1.69
C LEU A 115 6.15 -14.92 1.92
N ILE A 116 5.24 -15.56 1.18
CA ILE A 116 3.81 -15.28 1.30
C ILE A 116 3.31 -15.90 2.61
N VAL A 117 2.75 -15.06 3.47
CA VAL A 117 2.17 -15.48 4.76
C VAL A 117 0.64 -15.44 4.76
N TRP A 118 0.05 -14.71 3.83
CA TRP A 118 -1.39 -14.63 3.64
C TRP A 118 -1.70 -14.12 2.24
N GLN A 119 -2.79 -14.58 1.66
CA GLN A 119 -3.27 -14.03 0.39
C GLN A 119 -4.75 -14.28 0.23
N ASP A 120 -5.39 -13.47 -0.59
CA ASP A 120 -6.73 -13.68 -1.08
C ASP A 120 -6.77 -13.47 -2.60
N GLN A 121 -7.96 -13.23 -3.14
CA GLN A 121 -8.14 -13.03 -4.59
C GLN A 121 -7.39 -11.80 -5.12
N PHE A 122 -7.23 -10.76 -4.32
CA PHE A 122 -6.76 -9.46 -4.78
C PHE A 122 -5.40 -9.06 -4.21
N GLN A 123 -5.00 -9.60 -3.08
CA GLN A 123 -3.80 -9.13 -2.39
C GLN A 123 -2.99 -10.29 -1.80
N ILE A 124 -1.71 -9.99 -1.60
CA ILE A 124 -0.73 -10.88 -1.00
C ILE A 124 -0.08 -10.11 0.16
N VAL A 125 0.11 -10.77 1.29
CA VAL A 125 1.02 -10.29 2.33
C VAL A 125 2.24 -11.20 2.31
N ALA A 126 3.42 -10.61 2.16
CA ALA A 126 4.67 -11.35 2.07
C ALA A 126 5.76 -10.71 2.92
N GLU A 127 6.56 -11.56 3.55
CA GLU A 127 7.76 -11.11 4.26
C GLU A 127 8.90 -10.93 3.27
N PRO A 128 9.49 -9.72 3.16
CA PRO A 128 10.56 -9.47 2.21
C PRO A 128 11.78 -10.33 2.53
N ARG A 129 12.42 -10.85 1.47
CA ARG A 129 13.65 -11.65 1.62
C ARG A 129 14.87 -10.76 1.44
N GLY A 130 15.19 -9.96 2.47
CA GLY A 130 16.36 -9.11 2.45
C GLY A 130 16.30 -7.91 1.51
N ARG A 131 15.13 -7.64 0.91
CA ARG A 131 14.91 -6.47 0.06
C ARG A 131 14.19 -5.38 0.84
N LYS A 132 14.48 -4.13 0.50
CA LYS A 132 13.77 -2.99 1.06
C LYS A 132 12.70 -2.53 0.08
N PHE A 133 11.49 -2.59 0.51
CA PHE A 133 10.35 -2.09 -0.26
C PHE A 133 9.68 -0.93 0.44
#